data_3ee18c331937515d50a601d902143a85
#
_entry.id   3ee18c331937515d50a601d902143a85
#
_cell.length_a   1.000
_cell.length_b   1.000
_cell.length_c   1.000
_cell.angle_alpha   90.00
_cell.angle_beta   90.00
_cell.angle_gamma   90.00
#
_symmetry.space_group_name_H-M   'P 1'
#
loop_
_entity.id
_entity.type
_entity.pdbx_description
1 polymer ?
#
loop_
_entity_poly.entity_id
_entity_poly.type
_entity_poly.pdbx_seq_one_letter_code
_entity_poly.pdbx_strand_id
1 'polypeptide(L)'
;MMMKMPNINLQLYKNIFNEVYYPFLLDYKNRYEIYYGGAGSGKSYFVAQKLVMKALKSKRKILVIRKVDATQKDSCWQLILDILTKFRLLQYCKINKSDFTIVLPNDSVFLFKGLNNSERIKSITNISDIWIEEATEITLDDFSQLDLRCRSNVDNLQLFLSFNPISKANWCYKYWFEDKKDNTFILKTTYKDNLKHLPKGYVENLENMIKTNPTYYRIYALGEFCSLDKLVYTNWRKQDLSNVDFSQMTLLVGLDYGFTNDMTALVVSYLDEDNKKIYVHDEWCAKGKTNDEISNVIKSKGLAKSIIIADSAEPKSVEEMKRQGIIRIKESVKGADSILHGIQKLQQYELIVNTKCTETITELENYSWQKDKITNEYINKPIDEFNHTLDALRYSLQCVKSAKLRSMNKSFLGL
;
A
#
# COMPACT_ATOMS: atom_id res chain seq x y z
N MET A 1 -10.41 25.98 -17.64
CA MET A 1 -11.80 25.86 -17.17
C MET A 1 -12.03 26.85 -16.06
N MET A 2 -12.98 27.76 -16.19
CA MET A 2 -13.35 28.75 -15.15
C MET A 2 -14.56 28.23 -14.38
N MET A 3 -14.47 28.15 -13.06
CA MET A 3 -15.62 27.92 -12.16
C MET A 3 -15.82 29.13 -11.29
N LYS A 4 -17.03 29.69 -11.29
CA LYS A 4 -17.42 30.78 -10.38
C LYS A 4 -18.01 30.17 -9.10
N MET A 5 -17.38 30.43 -7.98
CA MET A 5 -17.99 30.25 -6.65
C MET A 5 -18.29 31.63 -6.06
N PRO A 6 -19.20 31.76 -5.09
CA PRO A 6 -19.32 33.01 -4.37
C PRO A 6 -17.95 33.44 -3.84
N ASN A 7 -17.40 34.53 -4.40
CA ASN A 7 -16.11 35.14 -4.03
C ASN A 7 -14.82 34.39 -4.45
N ILE A 8 -14.86 33.32 -5.29
CA ILE A 8 -13.64 32.63 -5.73
C ILE A 8 -13.71 32.40 -7.24
N ASN A 9 -12.72 32.94 -7.99
CA ASN A 9 -12.49 32.62 -9.40
C ASN A 9 -11.43 31.53 -9.52
N LEU A 10 -11.85 30.32 -9.90
CA LEU A 10 -10.94 29.19 -10.08
C LEU A 10 -10.63 29.00 -11.57
N GLN A 11 -9.37 29.13 -11.93
CA GLN A 11 -8.87 28.82 -13.26
C GLN A 11 -7.99 27.58 -13.18
N LEU A 12 -8.40 26.48 -13.78
CA LEU A 12 -7.66 25.22 -13.88
C LEU A 12 -7.20 24.98 -15.32
N TYR A 13 -5.93 24.68 -15.48
CA TYR A 13 -5.33 24.36 -16.76
C TYR A 13 -5.43 22.86 -17.04
N LYS A 14 -5.59 22.48 -18.31
CA LYS A 14 -5.72 21.08 -18.74
C LYS A 14 -4.52 20.21 -18.32
N ASN A 15 -3.33 20.77 -18.30
CA ASN A 15 -2.07 20.08 -17.98
C ASN A 15 -1.95 19.57 -16.53
N ILE A 16 -2.82 20.01 -15.62
CA ILE A 16 -2.84 19.48 -14.25
C ILE A 16 -3.60 18.14 -14.13
N PHE A 17 -4.27 17.73 -15.20
CA PHE A 17 -5.00 16.48 -15.31
C PHE A 17 -4.25 15.53 -16.24
N ASN A 18 -4.28 14.24 -15.92
CA ASN A 18 -3.73 13.23 -16.81
C ASN A 18 -4.62 13.10 -18.06
N GLU A 19 -3.98 13.04 -19.23
CA GLU A 19 -4.64 13.06 -20.53
C GLU A 19 -5.61 11.89 -20.73
N VAL A 20 -5.27 10.70 -20.22
CA VAL A 20 -6.10 9.50 -20.33
C VAL A 20 -7.42 9.64 -19.56
N TYR A 21 -7.39 10.32 -18.43
CA TYR A 21 -8.57 10.51 -17.58
C TYR A 21 -9.36 11.77 -17.91
N TYR A 22 -8.75 12.74 -18.54
CA TYR A 22 -9.33 14.06 -18.78
C TYR A 22 -10.71 14.03 -19.45
N PRO A 23 -10.98 13.16 -20.45
CA PRO A 23 -12.31 13.07 -21.08
C PRO A 23 -13.44 12.73 -20.11
N PHE A 24 -13.13 12.03 -19.02
CA PHE A 24 -14.09 11.54 -18.04
C PHE A 24 -14.25 12.46 -16.82
N LEU A 25 -13.45 13.53 -16.70
CA LEU A 25 -13.39 14.40 -15.54
C LEU A 25 -14.74 15.01 -15.15
N LEU A 26 -15.54 15.40 -16.14
CA LEU A 26 -16.84 16.05 -15.95
C LEU A 26 -18.01 15.19 -16.44
N ASP A 27 -17.78 13.94 -16.77
CA ASP A 27 -18.82 12.99 -17.11
C ASP A 27 -19.39 12.34 -15.84
N TYR A 28 -20.65 12.59 -15.53
CA TYR A 28 -21.36 12.11 -14.35
C TYR A 28 -22.60 11.29 -14.71
N LYS A 29 -22.61 10.65 -15.90
CA LYS A 29 -23.78 9.95 -16.41
C LYS A 29 -24.07 8.63 -15.69
N ASN A 30 -23.01 7.87 -15.40
CA ASN A 30 -23.14 6.53 -14.84
C ASN A 30 -23.24 6.57 -13.32
N ARG A 31 -24.06 5.69 -12.74
CA ARG A 31 -24.14 5.54 -11.28
C ARG A 31 -22.88 4.93 -10.72
N TYR A 32 -22.29 3.96 -11.40
CA TYR A 32 -21.08 3.26 -10.96
C TYR A 32 -19.92 3.58 -11.88
N GLU A 33 -18.81 3.97 -11.30
CA GLU A 33 -17.58 4.23 -12.03
C GLU A 33 -16.44 3.41 -11.43
N ILE A 34 -15.91 2.48 -12.22
CA ILE A 34 -14.92 1.50 -11.83
C ILE A 34 -13.59 1.87 -12.47
N TYR A 35 -12.62 2.28 -11.66
CA TYR A 35 -11.27 2.62 -12.06
C TYR A 35 -10.32 1.55 -11.56
N TYR A 36 -9.89 0.65 -12.43
CA TYR A 36 -9.02 -0.44 -12.03
C TYR A 36 -7.73 -0.47 -12.86
N GLY A 37 -6.70 -1.11 -12.33
CA GLY A 37 -5.44 -1.18 -13.04
C GLY A 37 -4.23 -1.28 -12.17
N GLY A 38 -3.04 -1.13 -12.77
CA GLY A 38 -1.78 -1.27 -12.08
C GLY A 38 -1.49 -0.15 -11.07
N ALA A 39 -0.52 -0.41 -10.19
CA ALA A 39 0.04 0.61 -9.32
C ALA A 39 0.69 1.73 -10.15
N GLY A 40 0.63 2.96 -9.66
CA GLY A 40 1.16 4.12 -10.38
C GLY A 40 0.33 4.59 -11.58
N SER A 41 -0.81 3.96 -11.88
CA SER A 41 -1.66 4.35 -13.02
C SER A 41 -2.36 5.71 -12.85
N GLY A 42 -2.39 6.26 -11.63
CA GLY A 42 -3.04 7.56 -11.35
C GLY A 42 -4.54 7.49 -11.08
N LYS A 43 -5.14 6.29 -10.99
CA LYS A 43 -6.59 6.09 -10.80
C LYS A 43 -7.15 6.79 -9.56
N SER A 44 -6.54 6.59 -8.39
CA SER A 44 -7.00 7.20 -7.13
C SER A 44 -6.85 8.72 -7.16
N TYR A 45 -5.76 9.21 -7.76
CA TYR A 45 -5.53 10.64 -7.97
C TYR A 45 -6.62 11.26 -8.86
N PHE A 46 -6.98 10.58 -9.93
CA PHE A 46 -8.05 11.03 -10.82
C PHE A 46 -9.44 11.01 -10.15
N VAL A 47 -9.78 9.94 -9.44
CA VAL A 47 -11.07 9.87 -8.71
C VAL A 47 -11.18 11.02 -7.72
N ALA A 48 -10.11 11.29 -6.97
CA ALA A 48 -10.06 12.41 -6.05
C ALA A 48 -10.22 13.77 -6.77
N GLN A 49 -9.54 13.99 -7.92
CA GLN A 49 -9.73 15.20 -8.73
C GLN A 49 -11.18 15.33 -9.22
N LYS A 50 -11.75 14.25 -9.74
CA LYS A 50 -13.14 14.23 -10.25
C LYS A 50 -14.15 14.56 -9.16
N LEU A 51 -13.98 13.99 -7.96
CA LEU A 51 -14.84 14.27 -6.81
C LEU A 51 -14.71 15.72 -6.32
N VAL A 52 -13.51 16.27 -6.27
CA VAL A 52 -13.32 17.70 -5.95
C VAL A 52 -14.01 18.57 -7.00
N MET A 53 -13.84 18.28 -8.29
CA MET A 53 -14.51 19.03 -9.37
C MET A 53 -16.03 18.93 -9.28
N LYS A 54 -16.58 17.75 -8.98
CA LYS A 54 -18.00 17.53 -8.78
C LYS A 54 -18.55 18.31 -7.60
N ALA A 55 -17.82 18.28 -6.47
CA ALA A 55 -18.16 19.00 -5.26
C ALA A 55 -18.14 20.53 -5.45
N LEU A 56 -17.22 21.04 -6.27
CA LEU A 56 -17.18 22.47 -6.62
C LEU A 56 -18.34 22.90 -7.51
N LYS A 57 -18.83 22.02 -8.37
CA LYS A 57 -19.93 22.32 -9.31
C LYS A 57 -21.29 22.42 -8.61
N SER A 58 -21.53 21.60 -7.59
CA SER A 58 -22.77 21.60 -6.81
C SER A 58 -22.51 21.08 -5.40
N LYS A 59 -23.32 21.49 -4.42
CA LYS A 59 -23.19 21.04 -3.04
C LYS A 59 -23.35 19.53 -2.94
N ARG A 60 -22.35 18.86 -2.36
CA ARG A 60 -22.25 17.40 -2.25
C ARG A 60 -21.87 16.96 -0.84
N LYS A 61 -22.34 15.78 -0.46
CA LYS A 61 -21.85 15.07 0.73
C LYS A 61 -21.21 13.76 0.27
N ILE A 62 -19.89 13.76 0.26
CA ILE A 62 -19.07 12.69 -0.32
C ILE A 62 -18.52 11.84 0.82
N LEU A 63 -18.76 10.54 0.77
CA LEU A 63 -18.21 9.56 1.71
C LEU A 63 -17.03 8.84 1.05
N VAL A 64 -15.85 8.94 1.66
CA VAL A 64 -14.62 8.27 1.21
C VAL A 64 -14.36 7.09 2.14
N ILE A 65 -14.28 5.90 1.57
CA ILE A 65 -14.20 4.63 2.29
C ILE A 65 -12.90 3.89 1.98
N ARG A 66 -12.25 3.40 3.00
CA ARG A 66 -11.29 2.28 2.98
C ARG A 66 -11.71 1.21 3.98
N LYS A 67 -11.14 0.02 3.88
CA LYS A 67 -11.44 -1.05 4.83
C LYS A 67 -11.07 -0.68 6.26
N VAL A 68 -9.92 -0.03 6.48
CA VAL A 68 -9.37 0.30 7.78
C VAL A 68 -9.25 1.81 7.98
N ASP A 69 -9.78 2.35 9.10
CA ASP A 69 -9.74 3.79 9.45
C ASP A 69 -8.31 4.36 9.47
N ALA A 70 -7.36 3.61 10.03
CA ALA A 70 -5.97 4.07 10.18
C ALA A 70 -5.29 4.40 8.84
N THR A 71 -5.69 3.72 7.74
CA THR A 71 -5.13 3.95 6.40
C THR A 71 -5.68 5.19 5.70
N GLN A 72 -6.78 5.75 6.17
CA GLN A 72 -7.41 6.93 5.57
C GLN A 72 -6.51 8.16 5.63
N LYS A 73 -5.79 8.34 6.75
CA LYS A 73 -4.99 9.55 7.00
C LYS A 73 -3.87 9.72 5.99
N ASP A 74 -3.13 8.66 5.72
CA ASP A 74 -1.93 8.71 4.88
C ASP A 74 -2.23 8.40 3.39
N SER A 75 -3.52 8.19 3.05
CA SER A 75 -3.98 7.90 1.70
C SER A 75 -5.00 8.93 1.20
N CYS A 76 -6.29 8.59 1.22
CA CYS A 76 -7.34 9.42 0.61
C CYS A 76 -7.45 10.82 1.21
N TRP A 77 -7.28 10.94 2.53
CA TRP A 77 -7.31 12.24 3.22
C TRP A 77 -6.20 13.16 2.72
N GLN A 78 -4.94 12.69 2.76
CA GLN A 78 -3.81 13.48 2.30
C GLN A 78 -3.93 13.80 0.81
N LEU A 79 -4.40 12.84 0.01
CA LEU A 79 -4.60 13.03 -1.43
C LEU A 79 -5.61 14.15 -1.75
N ILE A 80 -6.73 14.21 -1.04
CA ILE A 80 -7.69 15.32 -1.22
C ILE A 80 -7.08 16.66 -0.79
N LEU A 81 -6.31 16.70 0.31
CA LEU A 81 -5.61 17.93 0.73
C LEU A 81 -4.61 18.40 -0.32
N ASP A 82 -3.84 17.49 -0.90
CA ASP A 82 -2.85 17.80 -1.94
C ASP A 82 -3.52 18.37 -3.19
N ILE A 83 -4.67 17.80 -3.59
CA ILE A 83 -5.45 18.30 -4.73
C ILE A 83 -6.02 19.70 -4.44
N LEU A 84 -6.58 19.92 -3.25
CA LEU A 84 -7.09 21.22 -2.84
C LEU A 84 -5.96 22.28 -2.79
N THR A 85 -4.77 21.87 -2.35
CA THR A 85 -3.57 22.72 -2.36
C THR A 85 -3.18 23.08 -3.80
N LYS A 86 -3.10 22.09 -4.68
CA LYS A 86 -2.77 22.27 -6.10
C LYS A 86 -3.79 23.15 -6.83
N PHE A 87 -5.05 23.06 -6.44
CA PHE A 87 -6.13 23.91 -6.95
C PHE A 87 -6.20 25.28 -6.26
N ARG A 88 -5.31 25.56 -5.30
CA ARG A 88 -5.28 26.79 -4.48
C ARG A 88 -6.58 27.04 -3.71
N LEU A 89 -7.26 25.98 -3.32
CA LEU A 89 -8.54 26.01 -2.60
C LEU A 89 -8.41 25.74 -1.11
N LEU A 90 -7.30 25.13 -0.67
CA LEU A 90 -7.14 24.65 0.70
C LEU A 90 -7.40 25.76 1.76
N GLN A 91 -6.95 26.98 1.50
CA GLN A 91 -7.12 28.14 2.39
C GLN A 91 -8.57 28.55 2.60
N TYR A 92 -9.49 28.14 1.74
CA TYR A 92 -10.92 28.44 1.83
C TYR A 92 -11.72 27.27 2.41
N CYS A 93 -11.09 26.15 2.71
CA CYS A 93 -11.73 24.95 3.24
C CYS A 93 -11.67 24.92 4.77
N LYS A 94 -12.70 24.36 5.40
CA LYS A 94 -12.66 24.04 6.84
C LYS A 94 -12.23 22.59 7.01
N ILE A 95 -11.15 22.38 7.77
CA ILE A 95 -10.53 21.06 7.95
C ILE A 95 -10.68 20.67 9.41
N ASN A 96 -11.33 19.54 9.67
CA ASN A 96 -11.40 18.92 10.99
C ASN A 96 -10.62 17.60 10.97
N LYS A 97 -9.44 17.61 11.62
CA LYS A 97 -8.55 16.44 11.68
C LYS A 97 -9.05 15.36 12.64
N SER A 98 -9.84 15.73 13.66
CA SER A 98 -10.38 14.77 14.65
C SER A 98 -11.51 13.93 14.05
N ASP A 99 -12.38 14.54 13.26
CA ASP A 99 -13.54 13.87 12.65
C ASP A 99 -13.26 13.38 11.24
N PHE A 100 -12.06 13.66 10.71
CA PHE A 100 -11.69 13.41 9.32
C PHE A 100 -12.73 13.96 8.33
N THR A 101 -12.93 15.28 8.38
CA THR A 101 -13.87 15.98 7.50
C THR A 101 -13.24 17.21 6.85
N ILE A 102 -13.54 17.42 5.57
CA ILE A 102 -13.14 18.62 4.80
C ILE A 102 -14.40 19.25 4.25
N VAL A 103 -14.63 20.53 4.59
CA VAL A 103 -15.77 21.31 4.08
C VAL A 103 -15.27 22.35 3.10
N LEU A 104 -15.79 22.30 1.88
CA LEU A 104 -15.49 23.25 0.81
C LEU A 104 -16.27 24.57 0.99
N PRO A 105 -15.87 25.66 0.28
CA PRO A 105 -16.53 26.98 0.40
C PRO A 105 -18.02 27.00 0.07
N ASN A 106 -18.52 26.03 -0.71
CA ASN A 106 -19.92 25.88 -1.07
C ASN A 106 -20.68 24.90 -0.19
N ASP A 107 -20.16 24.62 1.02
CA ASP A 107 -20.67 23.64 1.98
C ASP A 107 -20.72 22.18 1.47
N SER A 108 -19.98 21.85 0.43
CA SER A 108 -19.73 20.44 0.09
C SER A 108 -18.82 19.81 1.15
N VAL A 109 -19.09 18.55 1.52
CA VAL A 109 -18.39 17.89 2.62
C VAL A 109 -17.80 16.59 2.14
N PHE A 110 -16.51 16.37 2.41
CA PHE A 110 -15.84 15.08 2.35
C PHE A 110 -15.80 14.48 3.75
N LEU A 111 -16.26 13.24 3.89
CA LEU A 111 -16.25 12.44 5.11
C LEU A 111 -15.37 11.21 4.88
N PHE A 112 -14.38 10.97 5.72
CA PHE A 112 -13.47 9.83 5.58
C PHE A 112 -13.76 8.82 6.70
N LYS A 113 -14.05 7.56 6.35
CA LYS A 113 -14.41 6.50 7.30
C LYS A 113 -13.85 5.14 6.85
N GLY A 114 -13.43 4.32 7.81
CA GLY A 114 -13.15 2.89 7.60
C GLY A 114 -14.37 2.03 7.88
N LEU A 115 -14.34 0.80 7.37
CA LEU A 115 -15.43 -0.18 7.56
C LEU A 115 -15.26 -1.05 8.82
N ASN A 116 -14.15 -0.96 9.52
CA ASN A 116 -13.95 -1.68 10.78
C ASN A 116 -14.98 -1.32 11.88
N ASN A 117 -15.77 -0.27 11.66
CA ASN A 117 -16.90 0.08 12.51
C ASN A 117 -18.14 0.40 11.66
N SER A 118 -18.75 -0.63 11.06
CA SER A 118 -19.91 -0.51 10.15
C SER A 118 -21.12 0.19 10.79
N GLU A 119 -21.30 0.10 12.11
CA GLU A 119 -22.38 0.78 12.82
C GLU A 119 -22.33 2.31 12.68
N ARG A 120 -21.12 2.91 12.71
CA ARG A 120 -20.94 4.35 12.54
C ARG A 120 -21.33 4.84 11.14
N ILE A 121 -21.21 3.98 10.14
CA ILE A 121 -21.61 4.31 8.77
C ILE A 121 -23.13 4.28 8.64
N LYS A 122 -23.82 3.44 9.40
CA LYS A 122 -25.28 3.31 9.38
C LYS A 122 -25.99 4.61 9.78
N SER A 123 -25.37 5.49 10.54
CA SER A 123 -25.95 6.78 10.99
C SER A 123 -25.76 7.92 9.99
N ILE A 124 -24.92 7.79 8.95
CA ILE A 124 -24.65 8.87 8.01
C ILE A 124 -25.78 8.94 6.98
N THR A 125 -26.42 10.11 6.88
CA THR A 125 -27.54 10.38 5.97
C THR A 125 -27.16 11.37 4.88
N ASN A 126 -27.97 11.44 3.82
CA ASN A 126 -27.84 12.38 2.70
C ASN A 126 -26.52 12.30 1.95
N ILE A 127 -25.97 11.08 1.79
CA ILE A 127 -24.77 10.85 1.00
C ILE A 127 -25.13 10.95 -0.48
N SER A 128 -24.41 11.80 -1.21
CA SER A 128 -24.59 12.00 -2.65
C SER A 128 -23.61 11.19 -3.50
N ASP A 129 -22.40 10.96 -2.97
CA ASP A 129 -21.34 10.26 -3.67
C ASP A 129 -20.53 9.42 -2.69
N ILE A 130 -20.08 8.26 -3.16
CA ILE A 130 -19.23 7.37 -2.34
C ILE A 130 -18.00 7.02 -3.16
N TRP A 131 -16.83 7.14 -2.57
CA TRP A 131 -15.60 6.62 -3.13
C TRP A 131 -15.07 5.49 -2.25
N ILE A 132 -14.92 4.31 -2.84
CA ILE A 132 -14.38 3.12 -2.22
C ILE A 132 -12.97 2.91 -2.79
N GLU A 133 -11.97 3.26 -2.01
CA GLU A 133 -10.56 3.05 -2.38
C GLU A 133 -10.12 1.66 -1.93
N GLU A 134 -9.36 0.97 -2.79
CA GLU A 134 -8.98 -0.44 -2.66
C GLU A 134 -10.21 -1.34 -2.47
N ALA A 135 -11.18 -1.20 -3.39
CA ALA A 135 -12.48 -1.87 -3.30
C ALA A 135 -12.38 -3.42 -3.23
N THR A 136 -11.28 -4.02 -3.65
CA THR A 136 -11.01 -5.45 -3.52
C THR A 136 -10.86 -5.93 -2.07
N GLU A 137 -10.60 -5.02 -1.13
CA GLU A 137 -10.42 -5.34 0.29
C GLU A 137 -11.74 -5.48 1.06
N ILE A 138 -12.82 -4.85 0.60
CA ILE A 138 -14.13 -4.93 1.23
C ILE A 138 -14.93 -6.12 0.70
N THR A 139 -16.04 -6.47 1.39
CA THR A 139 -16.95 -7.54 0.93
C THR A 139 -18.05 -6.99 0.02
N LEU A 140 -18.70 -7.87 -0.73
CA LEU A 140 -19.89 -7.52 -1.51
C LEU A 140 -21.04 -7.03 -0.62
N ASP A 141 -21.18 -7.57 0.60
CA ASP A 141 -22.18 -7.11 1.57
C ASP A 141 -21.89 -5.69 2.04
N ASP A 142 -20.61 -5.34 2.30
CA ASP A 142 -20.20 -3.98 2.63
C ASP A 142 -20.54 -3.02 1.49
N PHE A 143 -20.22 -3.39 0.24
CA PHE A 143 -20.56 -2.60 -0.94
C PHE A 143 -22.08 -2.40 -1.05
N SER A 144 -22.86 -3.45 -0.89
CA SER A 144 -24.33 -3.38 -0.97
C SER A 144 -24.92 -2.44 0.08
N GLN A 145 -24.37 -2.49 1.31
CA GLN A 145 -24.74 -1.56 2.36
C GLN A 145 -24.39 -0.11 2.04
N LEU A 146 -23.26 0.15 1.40
CA LEU A 146 -22.85 1.48 0.97
C LEU A 146 -23.72 2.00 -0.17
N ASP A 147 -24.02 1.16 -1.16
CA ASP A 147 -24.87 1.54 -2.31
C ASP A 147 -26.27 2.01 -1.87
N LEU A 148 -26.88 1.29 -0.92
CA LEU A 148 -28.18 1.69 -0.34
C LEU A 148 -28.13 3.03 0.40
N ARG A 149 -26.96 3.53 0.78
CA ARG A 149 -26.78 4.81 1.48
C ARG A 149 -26.54 5.99 0.56
N CYS A 150 -26.14 5.75 -0.67
CA CYS A 150 -26.00 6.77 -1.71
C CYS A 150 -27.40 7.19 -2.20
N ARG A 151 -28.10 7.98 -1.34
CA ARG A 151 -29.50 8.39 -1.50
C ARG A 151 -29.74 9.82 -1.00
N SER A 152 -29.11 10.79 -1.61
CA SER A 152 -29.35 12.20 -1.37
C SER A 152 -30.37 12.74 -2.37
N ASN A 153 -31.02 13.85 -2.02
CA ASN A 153 -31.95 14.50 -2.96
C ASN A 153 -31.20 15.48 -3.89
N VAL A 154 -30.22 14.97 -4.62
CA VAL A 154 -29.46 15.69 -5.65
C VAL A 154 -29.29 14.81 -6.88
N ASP A 155 -29.08 15.42 -8.05
CA ASP A 155 -28.87 14.68 -9.29
C ASP A 155 -27.52 13.97 -9.34
N ASN A 156 -27.43 12.92 -10.17
CA ASN A 156 -26.20 12.21 -10.48
C ASN A 156 -25.50 11.64 -9.24
N LEU A 157 -26.23 10.86 -8.44
CA LEU A 157 -25.68 10.09 -7.34
C LEU A 157 -24.71 9.03 -7.89
N GLN A 158 -23.47 8.95 -7.37
CA GLN A 158 -22.45 8.07 -7.92
C GLN A 158 -21.67 7.31 -6.87
N LEU A 159 -21.26 6.08 -7.25
CA LEU A 159 -20.27 5.31 -6.52
C LEU A 159 -19.02 5.13 -7.39
N PHE A 160 -17.88 5.47 -6.83
CA PHE A 160 -16.55 5.35 -7.46
C PHE A 160 -15.80 4.23 -6.76
N LEU A 161 -15.30 3.28 -7.53
CA LEU A 161 -14.46 2.21 -7.02
C LEU A 161 -13.08 2.30 -7.67
N SER A 162 -12.04 2.32 -6.86
CA SER A 162 -10.65 2.28 -7.33
C SER A 162 -9.94 1.09 -6.70
N PHE A 163 -9.25 0.28 -7.51
CA PHE A 163 -8.53 -0.89 -7.01
C PHE A 163 -7.48 -1.43 -7.99
N ASN A 164 -6.54 -2.17 -7.45
CA ASN A 164 -5.68 -3.05 -8.22
C ASN A 164 -6.40 -4.41 -8.36
N PRO A 165 -6.54 -4.96 -9.58
CA PRO A 165 -7.11 -6.29 -9.75
C PRO A 165 -6.15 -7.34 -9.19
N ILE A 166 -6.69 -8.35 -8.52
CA ILE A 166 -5.86 -9.42 -7.94
C ILE A 166 -6.30 -10.75 -8.53
N SER A 167 -7.43 -11.28 -8.11
CA SER A 167 -7.95 -12.57 -8.56
C SER A 167 -9.32 -12.42 -9.19
N LYS A 168 -9.64 -13.29 -10.14
CA LYS A 168 -10.99 -13.41 -10.69
C LYS A 168 -12.00 -13.94 -9.67
N ALA A 169 -11.53 -14.60 -8.61
CA ALA A 169 -12.35 -15.02 -7.49
C ALA A 169 -12.93 -13.85 -6.67
N ASN A 170 -12.26 -12.68 -6.72
CA ASN A 170 -12.70 -11.50 -5.97
C ASN A 170 -14.08 -11.03 -6.46
N TRP A 171 -14.92 -10.58 -5.51
CA TRP A 171 -16.27 -10.11 -5.79
C TRP A 171 -16.31 -8.99 -6.81
N CYS A 172 -15.28 -8.10 -6.85
CA CYS A 172 -15.19 -7.03 -7.83
C CYS A 172 -15.18 -7.57 -9.27
N TYR A 173 -14.46 -8.69 -9.52
CA TYR A 173 -14.47 -9.30 -10.85
C TYR A 173 -15.84 -9.87 -11.18
N LYS A 174 -16.40 -10.71 -10.31
CA LYS A 174 -17.69 -11.35 -10.54
C LYS A 174 -18.79 -10.34 -10.77
N TYR A 175 -18.88 -9.34 -9.89
CA TYR A 175 -19.97 -8.37 -9.90
C TYR A 175 -19.91 -7.38 -11.09
N TRP A 176 -18.71 -6.91 -11.46
CA TRP A 176 -18.56 -5.88 -12.47
C TRP A 176 -18.21 -6.40 -13.88
N PHE A 177 -17.54 -7.55 -13.99
CA PHE A 177 -17.04 -8.04 -15.28
C PHE A 177 -17.77 -9.27 -15.78
N GLU A 178 -18.24 -10.15 -14.89
CA GLU A 178 -19.06 -11.31 -15.27
C GLU A 178 -20.55 -10.93 -15.37
N ASP A 179 -21.13 -10.34 -14.32
CA ASP A 179 -22.56 -10.01 -14.25
C ASP A 179 -22.95 -8.79 -15.07
N LYS A 180 -22.01 -7.92 -15.41
CA LYS A 180 -22.19 -6.69 -16.22
C LYS A 180 -23.42 -5.86 -15.79
N LYS A 181 -23.24 -5.07 -14.74
CA LYS A 181 -24.32 -4.21 -14.23
C LYS A 181 -24.58 -3.01 -15.15
N ASP A 182 -25.85 -2.69 -15.32
CA ASP A 182 -26.27 -1.50 -16.04
C ASP A 182 -25.77 -0.21 -15.37
N ASN A 183 -25.74 0.88 -16.11
CA ASN A 183 -25.34 2.19 -15.62
C ASN A 183 -23.92 2.20 -15.00
N THR A 184 -23.01 1.40 -15.57
CA THR A 184 -21.64 1.21 -15.11
C THR A 184 -20.63 1.67 -16.18
N PHE A 185 -19.68 2.50 -15.76
CA PHE A 185 -18.49 2.86 -16.53
C PHE A 185 -17.28 2.14 -15.97
N ILE A 186 -16.47 1.52 -16.81
CA ILE A 186 -15.27 0.80 -16.42
C ILE A 186 -14.07 1.32 -17.21
N LEU A 187 -13.00 1.73 -16.52
CA LEU A 187 -11.75 2.18 -17.13
C LEU A 187 -10.57 1.42 -16.54
N LYS A 188 -9.85 0.73 -17.41
CA LYS A 188 -8.54 0.11 -17.07
C LYS A 188 -7.43 1.08 -17.39
N THR A 189 -6.46 1.20 -16.47
CA THR A 189 -5.24 1.99 -16.68
C THR A 189 -4.03 1.30 -16.07
N THR A 190 -2.85 1.62 -16.59
CA THR A 190 -1.56 1.09 -16.16
C THR A 190 -0.60 2.22 -15.85
N TYR A 191 0.58 1.91 -15.30
CA TYR A 191 1.63 2.91 -15.11
C TYR A 191 2.04 3.61 -16.43
N LYS A 192 1.89 2.94 -17.59
CA LYS A 192 2.20 3.50 -18.91
C LYS A 192 1.33 4.70 -19.26
N ASP A 193 0.09 4.70 -18.77
CA ASP A 193 -0.86 5.80 -18.94
C ASP A 193 -0.52 7.02 -18.07
N ASN A 194 0.48 6.89 -17.16
CA ASN A 194 0.86 7.91 -16.20
C ASN A 194 2.37 8.20 -16.16
N LEU A 195 3.14 7.77 -17.16
CA LEU A 195 4.61 7.88 -17.20
C LEU A 195 5.12 9.29 -16.93
N LYS A 196 4.42 10.33 -17.42
CA LYS A 196 4.80 11.74 -17.24
C LYS A 196 4.84 12.18 -15.77
N HIS A 197 4.15 11.47 -14.89
CA HIS A 197 3.98 11.81 -13.48
C HIS A 197 4.72 10.85 -12.53
N LEU A 198 5.40 9.82 -13.08
CA LEU A 198 6.10 8.82 -12.30
C LEU A 198 7.61 9.08 -12.27
N PRO A 199 8.27 8.90 -11.12
CA PRO A 199 9.73 8.91 -11.05
C PRO A 199 10.32 7.78 -11.92
N LYS A 200 11.43 8.06 -12.64
CA LYS A 200 12.09 7.05 -13.49
C LYS A 200 12.43 5.77 -12.75
N GLY A 201 13.04 5.87 -11.56
CA GLY A 201 13.39 4.69 -10.76
C GLY A 201 12.18 3.85 -10.32
N TYR A 202 10.99 4.47 -10.17
CA TYR A 202 9.75 3.71 -9.91
C TYR A 202 9.33 2.88 -11.14
N VAL A 203 9.42 3.46 -12.33
CA VAL A 203 9.12 2.77 -13.60
C VAL A 203 10.10 1.62 -13.83
N GLU A 204 11.39 1.86 -13.64
CA GLU A 204 12.44 0.85 -13.75
C GLU A 204 12.20 -0.32 -12.78
N ASN A 205 11.79 -0.04 -11.54
CA ASN A 205 11.45 -1.07 -10.57
C ASN A 205 10.25 -1.92 -11.02
N LEU A 206 9.19 -1.28 -11.55
CA LEU A 206 8.05 -2.03 -12.11
C LEU A 206 8.46 -2.91 -13.29
N GLU A 207 9.28 -2.38 -14.20
CA GLU A 207 9.72 -3.13 -15.38
C GLU A 207 10.67 -4.28 -15.04
N ASN A 208 11.50 -4.13 -14.02
CA ASN A 208 12.34 -5.22 -13.52
C ASN A 208 11.53 -6.39 -12.97
N MET A 209 10.29 -6.16 -12.52
CA MET A 209 9.40 -7.25 -12.09
C MET A 209 9.07 -8.23 -13.21
N ILE A 210 9.19 -7.85 -14.48
CA ILE A 210 9.01 -8.79 -15.61
C ILE A 210 9.93 -9.99 -15.45
N LYS A 211 11.15 -9.77 -14.97
CA LYS A 211 12.17 -10.82 -14.83
C LYS A 211 12.10 -11.53 -13.48
N THR A 212 11.79 -10.77 -12.41
CA THR A 212 11.86 -11.28 -11.03
C THR A 212 10.55 -11.91 -10.56
N ASN A 213 9.41 -11.37 -10.99
CA ASN A 213 8.08 -11.87 -10.64
C ASN A 213 7.04 -11.52 -11.73
N PRO A 214 6.97 -12.30 -12.83
CA PRO A 214 6.07 -12.01 -13.95
C PRO A 214 4.59 -11.92 -13.55
N THR A 215 4.13 -12.80 -12.65
CA THR A 215 2.73 -12.77 -12.17
C THR A 215 2.44 -11.46 -11.44
N TYR A 216 3.36 -11.01 -10.61
CA TYR A 216 3.24 -9.74 -9.91
C TYR A 216 3.23 -8.54 -10.86
N TYR A 217 4.11 -8.56 -11.88
CA TYR A 217 4.11 -7.55 -12.94
C TYR A 217 2.76 -7.47 -13.65
N ARG A 218 2.16 -8.62 -13.98
CA ARG A 218 0.85 -8.66 -14.62
C ARG A 218 -0.23 -8.03 -13.74
N ILE A 219 -0.25 -8.33 -12.45
CA ILE A 219 -1.23 -7.79 -11.50
C ILE A 219 -0.96 -6.29 -11.23
N TYR A 220 0.24 -5.97 -10.74
CA TYR A 220 0.53 -4.65 -10.17
C TYR A 220 1.01 -3.62 -11.18
N ALA A 221 1.65 -4.02 -12.28
CA ALA A 221 2.03 -3.09 -13.33
C ALA A 221 0.99 -3.01 -14.45
N LEU A 222 0.50 -4.16 -14.94
CA LEU A 222 -0.45 -4.20 -16.07
C LEU A 222 -1.92 -4.19 -15.65
N GLY A 223 -2.21 -4.33 -14.37
CA GLY A 223 -3.58 -4.35 -13.88
C GLY A 223 -4.42 -5.47 -14.50
N GLU A 224 -3.87 -6.69 -14.52
CA GLU A 224 -4.57 -7.87 -14.99
C GLU A 224 -5.14 -8.68 -13.83
N PHE A 225 -6.33 -9.25 -14.03
CA PHE A 225 -6.84 -10.26 -13.11
C PHE A 225 -6.13 -11.57 -13.37
N CYS A 226 -5.25 -11.97 -12.47
CA CYS A 226 -4.49 -13.21 -12.52
C CYS A 226 -4.67 -13.98 -11.22
N SER A 227 -4.65 -15.31 -11.30
CA SER A 227 -4.49 -16.14 -10.11
C SER A 227 -3.07 -16.00 -9.60
N LEU A 228 -2.91 -15.84 -8.30
CA LEU A 228 -1.60 -15.84 -7.64
C LEU A 228 -1.01 -17.27 -7.71
N ASP A 229 0.31 -17.36 -7.84
CA ASP A 229 1.01 -18.61 -7.61
C ASP A 229 0.87 -19.03 -6.13
N LYS A 230 1.06 -20.34 -5.88
CA LYS A 230 0.93 -20.85 -4.50
C LYS A 230 1.88 -20.14 -3.54
N LEU A 231 3.16 -20.01 -3.91
CA LEU A 231 4.20 -19.46 -3.05
C LEU A 231 4.25 -17.91 -3.13
N VAL A 232 4.50 -17.29 -2.00
CA VAL A 232 4.66 -15.83 -1.90
C VAL A 232 5.97 -15.39 -2.56
N TYR A 233 7.05 -16.13 -2.36
CA TYR A 233 8.35 -15.83 -2.93
C TYR A 233 8.79 -16.94 -3.88
N THR A 234 9.01 -16.59 -5.14
CA THR A 234 9.42 -17.55 -6.20
C THR A 234 10.80 -17.25 -6.77
N ASN A 235 11.31 -16.03 -6.58
CA ASN A 235 12.59 -15.58 -7.10
C ASN A 235 13.69 -15.73 -6.04
N TRP A 236 14.08 -16.99 -5.76
CA TRP A 236 15.14 -17.27 -4.81
C TRP A 236 15.93 -18.54 -5.17
N ARG A 237 17.13 -18.65 -4.62
CA ARG A 237 17.97 -19.85 -4.76
C ARG A 237 18.90 -20.05 -3.58
N LYS A 238 19.31 -21.31 -3.38
CA LYS A 238 20.31 -21.69 -2.38
C LYS A 238 21.71 -21.51 -2.98
N GLN A 239 22.64 -20.98 -2.15
CA GLN A 239 24.03 -20.85 -2.53
C GLN A 239 24.92 -20.89 -1.31
N ASP A 240 26.12 -21.51 -1.40
CA ASP A 240 27.16 -21.32 -0.40
C ASP A 240 27.74 -19.91 -0.54
N LEU A 241 27.66 -19.14 0.54
CA LEU A 241 28.10 -17.75 0.57
C LEU A 241 29.48 -17.55 1.18
N SER A 242 30.24 -18.63 1.44
CA SER A 242 31.55 -18.57 2.09
C SER A 242 32.58 -17.74 1.33
N ASN A 243 32.45 -17.64 0.01
CA ASN A 243 33.40 -16.93 -0.86
C ASN A 243 32.83 -15.62 -1.44
N VAL A 244 31.71 -15.13 -0.91
CA VAL A 244 31.10 -13.88 -1.38
C VAL A 244 31.70 -12.70 -0.60
N ASP A 245 32.17 -11.69 -1.34
CA ASP A 245 32.61 -10.43 -0.72
C ASP A 245 31.41 -9.50 -0.52
N PHE A 246 31.11 -9.20 0.75
CA PHE A 246 30.02 -8.33 1.16
C PHE A 246 30.46 -6.89 1.46
N SER A 247 31.76 -6.55 1.24
CA SER A 247 32.35 -5.27 1.68
C SER A 247 31.66 -4.04 1.08
N GLN A 248 31.10 -4.16 -0.13
CA GLN A 248 30.40 -3.08 -0.84
C GLN A 248 28.87 -3.13 -0.68
N MET A 249 28.35 -4.11 0.07
CA MET A 249 26.92 -4.31 0.24
C MET A 249 26.41 -3.69 1.54
N THR A 250 25.14 -3.38 1.60
CA THR A 250 24.51 -2.84 2.81
C THR A 250 24.09 -3.95 3.75
N LEU A 251 24.62 -3.96 4.95
CA LEU A 251 24.20 -4.89 6.01
C LEU A 251 22.76 -4.60 6.43
N LEU A 252 21.91 -5.62 6.42
CA LEU A 252 20.54 -5.62 6.90
C LEU A 252 20.40 -6.64 8.02
N VAL A 253 19.87 -6.22 9.18
CA VAL A 253 19.59 -7.11 10.30
C VAL A 253 18.15 -6.92 10.73
N GLY A 254 17.38 -8.00 10.74
CA GLY A 254 15.99 -8.03 11.18
C GLY A 254 15.76 -8.97 12.33
N LEU A 255 14.84 -8.62 13.21
CA LEU A 255 14.46 -9.44 14.35
C LEU A 255 12.92 -9.53 14.40
N ASP A 256 12.43 -10.76 14.37
CA ASP A 256 11.02 -11.08 14.65
C ASP A 256 10.93 -11.74 16.02
N TYR A 257 10.10 -11.17 16.91
CA TYR A 257 9.94 -11.69 18.26
C TYR A 257 8.88 -12.80 18.28
N GLY A 258 9.25 -13.96 18.78
CA GLY A 258 8.32 -15.00 19.23
C GLY A 258 8.45 -15.23 20.73
N PHE A 259 7.41 -15.73 21.34
CA PHE A 259 7.44 -16.11 22.75
C PHE A 259 7.05 -17.61 22.88
N THR A 260 6.63 -18.10 23.98
CA THR A 260 6.44 -19.50 24.39
C THR A 260 6.18 -20.54 23.27
N ASN A 261 5.30 -20.26 22.34
CA ASN A 261 4.93 -21.18 21.24
C ASN A 261 5.46 -20.73 19.87
N ASP A 262 5.85 -19.47 19.75
CA ASP A 262 6.33 -18.85 18.52
C ASP A 262 7.85 -18.74 18.49
N MET A 263 8.41 -18.76 17.29
CA MET A 263 9.85 -18.73 17.09
C MET A 263 10.35 -17.28 16.99
N THR A 264 11.35 -16.94 17.81
CA THR A 264 12.12 -15.71 17.60
C THR A 264 13.12 -15.95 16.48
N ALA A 265 13.14 -15.07 15.49
CA ALA A 265 14.04 -15.15 14.34
C ALA A 265 14.90 -13.89 14.21
N LEU A 266 16.23 -14.07 14.18
CA LEU A 266 17.22 -13.05 13.85
C LEU A 266 17.81 -13.40 12.49
N VAL A 267 17.68 -12.50 11.51
CA VAL A 267 18.19 -12.71 10.15
C VAL A 267 19.23 -11.63 9.82
N VAL A 268 20.37 -12.09 9.32
CA VAL A 268 21.48 -11.25 8.86
C VAL A 268 21.60 -11.39 7.35
N SER A 269 21.47 -10.30 6.64
CA SER A 269 21.53 -10.29 5.18
C SER A 269 22.31 -9.09 4.66
N TYR A 270 22.69 -9.16 3.39
CA TYR A 270 23.41 -8.11 2.68
C TYR A 270 22.64 -7.74 1.41
N LEU A 271 22.42 -6.45 1.23
CA LEU A 271 21.73 -5.91 0.08
C LEU A 271 22.73 -5.39 -0.97
N ASP A 272 22.62 -5.93 -2.16
CA ASP A 272 23.21 -5.42 -3.39
C ASP A 272 22.10 -4.69 -4.17
N GLU A 273 22.02 -3.37 -3.96
CA GLU A 273 20.96 -2.55 -4.54
C GLU A 273 21.11 -2.43 -6.06
N ASP A 274 22.35 -2.41 -6.56
CA ASP A 274 22.64 -2.23 -7.99
C ASP A 274 22.21 -3.45 -8.82
N ASN A 275 22.41 -4.66 -8.27
CA ASN A 275 22.03 -5.92 -8.92
C ASN A 275 20.67 -6.44 -8.45
N LYS A 276 19.95 -5.71 -7.57
CA LYS A 276 18.67 -6.12 -6.98
C LYS A 276 18.73 -7.52 -6.34
N LYS A 277 19.73 -7.76 -5.52
CA LYS A 277 19.94 -9.01 -4.80
C LYS A 277 20.00 -8.81 -3.30
N ILE A 278 19.44 -9.77 -2.56
CA ILE A 278 19.59 -9.87 -1.11
C ILE A 278 20.21 -11.21 -0.80
N TYR A 279 21.35 -11.18 -0.15
CA TYR A 279 22.07 -12.37 0.30
C TYR A 279 21.72 -12.63 1.76
N VAL A 280 20.92 -13.66 2.04
CA VAL A 280 20.63 -14.11 3.40
C VAL A 280 21.83 -14.91 3.88
N HIS A 281 22.68 -14.28 4.69
CA HIS A 281 24.00 -14.80 5.05
C HIS A 281 23.95 -15.72 6.27
N ASP A 282 23.19 -15.31 7.30
CA ASP A 282 23.13 -16.01 8.58
C ASP A 282 21.75 -15.83 9.23
N GLU A 283 21.34 -16.82 9.99
CA GLU A 283 20.10 -16.80 10.77
C GLU A 283 20.33 -17.37 12.18
N TRP A 284 19.46 -17.00 13.08
CA TRP A 284 19.31 -17.66 14.37
C TRP A 284 17.82 -17.70 14.73
N CYS A 285 17.34 -18.90 15.04
CA CYS A 285 15.94 -19.16 15.36
C CYS A 285 15.85 -19.97 16.64
N ALA A 286 14.99 -19.56 17.58
CA ALA A 286 14.75 -20.29 18.82
C ALA A 286 13.40 -19.94 19.44
N LYS A 287 12.82 -20.86 20.22
CA LYS A 287 11.60 -20.64 20.98
C LYS A 287 11.89 -20.36 22.46
N GLY A 288 11.01 -19.62 23.11
CA GLY A 288 11.03 -19.41 24.57
C GLY A 288 12.26 -18.63 25.06
N LYS A 289 12.82 -17.73 24.25
CA LYS A 289 14.02 -16.97 24.60
C LYS A 289 13.66 -15.64 25.24
N THR A 290 14.41 -15.31 26.31
CA THR A 290 14.32 -14.00 26.97
C THR A 290 15.10 -12.94 26.21
N ASN A 291 14.82 -11.65 26.46
CA ASN A 291 15.53 -10.53 25.83
C ASN A 291 17.04 -10.55 26.15
N ASP A 292 17.44 -11.03 27.35
CA ASP A 292 18.85 -11.22 27.72
C ASP A 292 19.54 -12.25 26.84
N GLU A 293 18.89 -13.39 26.59
CA GLU A 293 19.45 -14.45 25.74
C GLU A 293 19.55 -13.97 24.28
N ILE A 294 18.53 -13.28 23.78
CA ILE A 294 18.54 -12.71 22.41
C ILE A 294 19.66 -11.66 22.29
N SER A 295 19.81 -10.76 23.27
CA SER A 295 20.88 -9.76 23.30
C SER A 295 22.25 -10.39 23.32
N ASN A 296 22.45 -11.50 24.06
CA ASN A 296 23.70 -12.24 24.08
C ASN A 296 24.05 -12.86 22.73
N VAL A 297 23.04 -13.39 22.01
CA VAL A 297 23.22 -13.89 20.64
C VAL A 297 23.61 -12.75 19.69
N ILE A 298 22.95 -11.61 19.75
CA ILE A 298 23.30 -10.45 18.92
C ILE A 298 24.74 -10.00 19.18
N LYS A 299 25.16 -9.97 20.45
CA LYS A 299 26.54 -9.62 20.83
C LYS A 299 27.54 -10.65 20.33
N SER A 300 27.28 -11.95 20.52
CA SER A 300 28.15 -13.03 20.06
C SER A 300 28.37 -13.04 18.54
N LYS A 301 27.37 -12.60 17.78
CA LYS A 301 27.46 -12.41 16.33
C LYS A 301 28.13 -11.07 15.93
N GLY A 302 28.59 -10.25 16.87
CA GLY A 302 29.25 -8.97 16.61
C GLY A 302 28.29 -7.86 16.15
N LEU A 303 26.98 -8.05 16.29
CA LEU A 303 25.95 -7.17 15.75
C LEU A 303 25.47 -6.07 16.70
N ALA A 304 26.04 -5.97 17.91
CA ALA A 304 25.60 -5.01 18.95
C ALA A 304 25.60 -3.54 18.50
N LYS A 305 26.47 -3.18 17.54
CA LYS A 305 26.59 -1.82 16.98
C LYS A 305 25.85 -1.66 15.64
N SER A 306 25.26 -2.70 15.11
CA SER A 306 24.52 -2.68 13.84
C SER A 306 23.12 -2.09 14.02
N ILE A 307 22.56 -1.55 12.94
CA ILE A 307 21.14 -1.17 12.93
C ILE A 307 20.34 -2.46 12.84
N ILE A 308 19.47 -2.71 13.81
CA ILE A 308 18.56 -3.86 13.84
C ILE A 308 17.13 -3.32 13.79
N ILE A 309 16.32 -3.82 12.88
CA ILE A 309 14.89 -3.51 12.86
C ILE A 309 14.13 -4.70 13.43
N ALA A 310 13.46 -4.45 14.55
CA ALA A 310 12.71 -5.47 15.28
C ALA A 310 11.21 -5.28 15.08
N ASP A 311 10.45 -6.34 15.30
CA ASP A 311 8.99 -6.24 15.31
C ASP A 311 8.52 -5.16 16.31
N SER A 312 7.55 -4.35 15.88
CA SER A 312 6.96 -3.28 16.70
C SER A 312 5.86 -3.74 17.65
N ALA A 313 5.48 -5.02 17.63
CA ALA A 313 4.51 -5.56 18.59
C ALA A 313 5.04 -5.57 20.04
N GLU A 314 6.37 -5.53 20.21
CA GLU A 314 7.06 -5.63 21.50
C GLU A 314 7.97 -4.41 21.82
N PRO A 315 7.39 -3.18 21.99
CA PRO A 315 8.19 -1.96 22.24
C PRO A 315 9.02 -2.05 23.54
N LYS A 316 8.49 -2.75 24.55
CA LYS A 316 9.21 -2.95 25.83
C LYS A 316 10.48 -3.76 25.63
N SER A 317 10.42 -4.80 24.80
CA SER A 317 11.56 -5.65 24.46
C SER A 317 12.66 -4.86 23.74
N VAL A 318 12.29 -3.98 22.82
CA VAL A 318 13.23 -3.09 22.13
C VAL A 318 13.96 -2.17 23.12
N GLU A 319 13.23 -1.57 24.06
CA GLU A 319 13.83 -0.67 25.05
C GLU A 319 14.73 -1.42 26.05
N GLU A 320 14.35 -2.61 26.45
CA GLU A 320 15.16 -3.47 27.30
C GLU A 320 16.48 -3.86 26.63
N MET A 321 16.43 -4.27 25.35
CA MET A 321 17.62 -4.61 24.57
C MET A 321 18.57 -3.42 24.39
N LYS A 322 18.03 -2.17 24.26
CA LYS A 322 18.87 -0.96 24.26
C LYS A 322 19.65 -0.81 25.56
N ARG A 323 18.99 -1.03 26.72
CA ARG A 323 19.64 -0.99 28.05
C ARG A 323 20.73 -2.06 28.19
N GLN A 324 20.55 -3.19 27.51
CA GLN A 324 21.52 -4.28 27.45
C GLN A 324 22.67 -4.02 26.46
N GLY A 325 22.72 -2.87 25.81
CA GLY A 325 23.81 -2.45 24.93
C GLY A 325 23.60 -2.66 23.44
N ILE A 326 22.38 -3.05 23.01
CA ILE A 326 21.99 -3.09 21.58
C ILE A 326 21.42 -1.72 21.17
N ILE A 327 22.26 -0.70 21.21
CA ILE A 327 21.84 0.72 21.17
C ILE A 327 21.19 1.17 19.88
N ARG A 328 21.38 0.47 18.75
CA ARG A 328 20.84 0.84 17.43
C ARG A 328 19.66 -0.01 16.98
N ILE A 329 19.06 -0.78 17.91
CA ILE A 329 17.81 -1.48 17.64
C ILE A 329 16.65 -0.48 17.54
N LYS A 330 15.77 -0.69 16.57
CA LYS A 330 14.61 0.16 16.28
C LYS A 330 13.39 -0.70 16.02
N GLU A 331 12.22 -0.17 16.34
CA GLU A 331 10.96 -0.79 16.00
C GLU A 331 10.68 -0.66 14.50
N SER A 332 10.08 -1.71 13.94
CA SER A 332 9.53 -1.67 12.58
C SER A 332 8.32 -0.71 12.53
N VAL A 333 8.16 0.00 11.43
CA VAL A 333 6.96 0.80 11.20
C VAL A 333 5.88 -0.13 10.64
N LYS A 334 4.81 -0.33 11.41
CA LYS A 334 3.63 -1.08 10.98
C LYS A 334 2.52 -0.10 10.64
N GLY A 335 1.96 -0.24 9.44
CA GLY A 335 0.73 0.41 8.99
C GLY A 335 -0.25 -0.64 8.50
N ALA A 336 -1.48 -0.26 8.21
CA ALA A 336 -2.38 -1.15 7.48
C ALA A 336 -1.70 -1.50 6.14
N ASP A 337 -1.82 -2.75 5.72
CA ASP A 337 -1.14 -3.31 4.54
C ASP A 337 0.41 -3.39 4.61
N SER A 338 1.01 -3.15 5.77
CA SER A 338 2.47 -3.21 5.93
C SER A 338 3.06 -4.58 5.56
N ILE A 339 2.30 -5.66 5.78
CA ILE A 339 2.71 -7.02 5.39
C ILE A 339 2.79 -7.12 3.88
N LEU A 340 1.72 -6.78 3.17
CA LEU A 340 1.68 -6.85 1.71
C LEU A 340 2.70 -5.91 1.06
N HIS A 341 2.80 -4.68 1.56
CA HIS A 341 3.79 -3.72 1.07
C HIS A 341 5.24 -4.22 1.30
N GLY A 342 5.50 -4.81 2.46
CA GLY A 342 6.80 -5.41 2.77
C GLY A 342 7.12 -6.63 1.89
N ILE A 343 6.13 -7.48 1.64
CA ILE A 343 6.24 -8.60 0.68
C ILE A 343 6.57 -8.06 -0.71
N GLN A 344 5.83 -7.07 -1.20
CA GLN A 344 6.05 -6.43 -2.49
C GLN A 344 7.46 -5.85 -2.63
N LYS A 345 7.95 -5.22 -1.56
CA LYS A 345 9.30 -4.67 -1.55
C LYS A 345 10.36 -5.77 -1.62
N LEU A 346 10.20 -6.86 -0.87
CA LEU A 346 11.14 -7.98 -0.87
C LEU A 346 11.12 -8.73 -2.21
N GLN A 347 9.97 -8.86 -2.87
CA GLN A 347 9.81 -9.49 -4.19
C GLN A 347 10.52 -8.73 -5.33
N GLN A 348 10.96 -7.48 -5.10
CA GLN A 348 11.76 -6.73 -6.09
C GLN A 348 13.19 -7.23 -6.20
N TYR A 349 13.62 -8.11 -5.29
CA TYR A 349 14.97 -8.64 -5.22
C TYR A 349 15.01 -10.14 -5.49
N GLU A 350 16.12 -10.62 -6.04
CA GLU A 350 16.48 -12.04 -6.03
C GLU A 350 17.03 -12.37 -4.64
N LEU A 351 16.43 -13.36 -3.96
CA LEU A 351 16.94 -13.83 -2.66
C LEU A 351 17.97 -14.94 -2.87
N ILE A 352 19.19 -14.73 -2.41
CA ILE A 352 20.26 -15.73 -2.45
C ILE A 352 20.51 -16.17 -0.99
N VAL A 353 20.08 -17.37 -0.69
CA VAL A 353 20.05 -17.88 0.68
C VAL A 353 21.20 -18.84 0.93
N ASN A 354 21.97 -18.53 1.99
CA ASN A 354 23.06 -19.43 2.41
C ASN A 354 22.49 -20.82 2.72
N THR A 355 23.16 -21.87 2.25
CA THR A 355 22.76 -23.25 2.52
C THR A 355 22.64 -23.60 3.99
N LYS A 356 23.27 -22.81 4.88
CA LYS A 356 23.17 -22.95 6.33
C LYS A 356 21.92 -22.36 6.95
N CYS A 357 21.20 -21.48 6.22
CA CYS A 357 19.95 -20.83 6.68
C CYS A 357 18.76 -21.76 6.39
N THR A 358 18.65 -22.82 7.19
CA THR A 358 17.70 -23.92 6.96
C THR A 358 16.25 -23.51 7.24
N GLU A 359 16.03 -22.61 8.23
CA GLU A 359 14.70 -22.12 8.57
C GLU A 359 14.18 -21.16 7.48
N THR A 360 15.00 -20.20 7.03
CA THR A 360 14.64 -19.32 5.90
C THR A 360 14.33 -20.13 4.63
N ILE A 361 15.12 -21.19 4.37
CA ILE A 361 14.87 -22.07 3.22
C ILE A 361 13.52 -22.77 3.39
N THR A 362 13.25 -23.34 4.56
CA THR A 362 11.99 -24.03 4.84
C THR A 362 10.78 -23.07 4.70
N GLU A 363 10.91 -21.85 5.19
CA GLU A 363 9.86 -20.86 5.05
C GLU A 363 9.63 -20.44 3.58
N LEU A 364 10.69 -20.21 2.80
CA LEU A 364 10.57 -19.88 1.38
C LEU A 364 9.93 -21.01 0.54
N GLU A 365 10.15 -22.27 0.94
CA GLU A 365 9.54 -23.44 0.29
C GLU A 365 8.05 -23.63 0.65
N ASN A 366 7.57 -23.03 1.75
CA ASN A 366 6.23 -23.28 2.29
C ASN A 366 5.35 -22.03 2.41
N TYR A 367 5.93 -20.83 2.56
CA TYR A 367 5.18 -19.60 2.71
C TYR A 367 4.33 -19.33 1.48
N SER A 368 3.03 -19.38 1.67
CA SER A 368 2.08 -19.39 0.55
C SER A 368 0.94 -18.40 0.78
N TRP A 369 0.27 -18.06 -0.29
CA TRP A 369 -0.99 -17.34 -0.22
C TRP A 369 -2.08 -18.23 0.31
N GLN A 370 -3.01 -17.66 1.09
CA GLN A 370 -4.19 -18.37 1.56
C GLN A 370 -5.10 -18.72 0.39
N LYS A 371 -5.75 -19.88 0.47
CA LYS A 371 -6.82 -20.24 -0.45
C LYS A 371 -8.17 -19.77 0.08
N ASP A 372 -8.96 -19.17 -0.79
CA ASP A 372 -10.38 -18.96 -0.53
C ASP A 372 -11.10 -20.29 -0.43
N LYS A 373 -11.87 -20.48 0.63
CA LYS A 373 -12.55 -21.76 0.92
C LYS A 373 -13.67 -22.12 -0.07
N ILE A 374 -14.24 -21.11 -0.74
CA ILE A 374 -15.37 -21.29 -1.66
C ILE A 374 -14.84 -21.50 -3.08
N THR A 375 -13.92 -20.64 -3.53
CA THR A 375 -13.43 -20.65 -4.91
C THR A 375 -12.22 -21.54 -5.11
N ASN A 376 -11.55 -21.96 -4.02
CA ASN A 376 -10.30 -22.72 -4.03
C ASN A 376 -9.13 -22.04 -4.77
N GLU A 377 -9.23 -20.72 -5.03
CA GLU A 377 -8.17 -19.90 -5.60
C GLU A 377 -7.35 -19.20 -4.52
N TYR A 378 -6.08 -18.89 -4.83
CA TYR A 378 -5.24 -18.13 -3.93
C TYR A 378 -5.67 -16.66 -3.87
N ILE A 379 -5.80 -16.14 -2.65
CA ILE A 379 -6.15 -14.74 -2.39
C ILE A 379 -4.91 -13.96 -1.93
N ASN A 380 -4.94 -12.64 -2.06
CA ASN A 380 -3.81 -11.77 -1.69
C ASN A 380 -3.70 -11.59 -0.16
N LYS A 381 -3.69 -12.69 0.54
CA LYS A 381 -3.46 -12.78 1.98
C LYS A 381 -2.50 -13.93 2.23
N PRO A 382 -1.32 -13.70 2.82
CA PRO A 382 -0.41 -14.80 3.12
C PRO A 382 -0.97 -15.65 4.27
N ILE A 383 -0.49 -16.90 4.37
CA ILE A 383 -0.73 -17.73 5.56
C ILE A 383 0.01 -17.14 6.76
N ASP A 384 -0.42 -17.48 7.95
CA ASP A 384 0.17 -17.02 9.22
C ASP A 384 1.12 -18.07 9.80
N GLU A 385 1.78 -18.80 8.93
CA GLU A 385 2.76 -19.85 9.21
C GLU A 385 3.96 -19.70 8.26
N PHE A 386 5.12 -20.20 8.63
CA PHE A 386 6.35 -20.11 7.83
C PHE A 386 6.77 -18.68 7.48
N ASN A 387 6.71 -17.76 8.43
CA ASN A 387 6.90 -16.34 8.17
C ASN A 387 7.92 -15.63 9.08
N HIS A 388 8.47 -16.28 10.12
CA HIS A 388 9.31 -15.62 11.13
C HIS A 388 10.60 -15.04 10.57
N THR A 389 11.38 -15.83 9.83
CA THR A 389 12.63 -15.36 9.19
C THR A 389 12.32 -14.40 8.05
N LEU A 390 11.24 -14.64 7.32
CA LEU A 390 10.78 -13.77 6.21
C LEU A 390 10.25 -12.44 6.74
N ASP A 391 9.61 -12.42 7.88
CA ASP A 391 9.17 -11.19 8.55
C ASP A 391 10.36 -10.42 9.11
N ALA A 392 11.33 -11.08 9.75
CA ALA A 392 12.58 -10.45 10.15
C ALA A 392 13.31 -9.84 8.94
N LEU A 393 13.42 -10.56 7.84
CA LEU A 393 14.01 -10.06 6.60
C LEU A 393 13.23 -8.86 6.04
N ARG A 394 11.92 -8.92 6.05
CA ARG A 394 11.03 -7.83 5.61
C ARG A 394 11.17 -6.58 6.48
N TYR A 395 11.29 -6.72 7.80
CA TYR A 395 11.56 -5.59 8.70
C TYR A 395 12.90 -4.96 8.40
N SER A 396 13.94 -5.75 8.16
CA SER A 396 15.30 -5.25 7.90
C SER A 396 15.37 -4.29 6.70
N LEU A 397 14.51 -4.48 5.69
CA LEU A 397 14.43 -3.59 4.52
C LEU A 397 13.95 -2.16 4.84
N GLN A 398 13.41 -1.92 6.03
CA GLN A 398 13.03 -0.56 6.44
C GLN A 398 14.27 0.32 6.76
N CYS A 399 15.45 -0.27 6.93
CA CYS A 399 16.71 0.47 7.00
C CYS A 399 17.08 1.14 5.68
N VAL A 400 16.64 0.59 4.56
CA VAL A 400 16.93 1.11 3.23
C VAL A 400 16.07 2.36 3.02
N LYS A 401 16.69 3.52 3.12
CA LYS A 401 16.03 4.79 2.79
C LYS A 401 15.64 4.72 1.31
N SER A 402 14.35 4.81 1.03
CA SER A 402 13.90 5.17 -0.31
C SER A 402 14.73 6.37 -0.75
N ALA A 403 15.31 6.33 -1.95
CA ALA A 403 16.13 7.44 -2.44
C ALA A 403 15.33 8.73 -2.20
N LYS A 404 15.78 9.54 -1.23
CA LYS A 404 15.16 10.83 -0.98
C LYS A 404 15.25 11.57 -2.31
N LEU A 405 14.11 11.95 -2.87
CA LEU A 405 14.07 13.08 -3.80
C LEU A 405 14.96 14.15 -3.20
N ARG A 406 16.14 14.39 -3.81
CA ARG A 406 16.97 15.52 -3.43
C ARG A 406 16.07 16.74 -3.52
N SER A 407 15.84 17.39 -2.40
CA SER A 407 15.12 18.66 -2.36
C SER A 407 15.76 19.53 -3.44
N MET A 408 15.00 19.86 -4.47
CA MET A 408 15.43 20.87 -5.45
C MET A 408 15.73 22.13 -4.66
N ASN A 409 16.94 22.64 -4.83
CA ASN A 409 17.38 23.89 -4.22
C ASN A 409 16.36 24.98 -4.55
N LYS A 410 15.92 25.74 -3.55
CA LYS A 410 15.00 26.87 -3.66
C LYS A 410 15.47 27.92 -4.69
N SER A 411 16.75 27.94 -5.03
CA SER A 411 17.34 28.83 -6.05
C SER A 411 16.84 28.56 -7.48
N PHE A 412 16.18 27.42 -7.75
CA PHE A 412 15.62 27.12 -9.08
C PHE A 412 14.15 27.55 -9.25
N LEU A 413 13.53 28.09 -8.20
CA LEU A 413 12.12 28.50 -8.21
C LEU A 413 11.93 30.02 -8.32
N GLY A 414 13.01 30.81 -8.43
CA GLY A 414 12.90 32.28 -8.65
C GLY A 414 12.10 33.00 -7.56
N LEU A 415 12.22 32.59 -6.27
CA LEU A 415 11.62 33.23 -5.10
C LEU A 415 12.72 33.64 -4.13
#